data_a231faeae2be329df788c71c560ef160
#
_entry.id   a231faeae2be329df788c71c560ef160
#
_cell.length_a   1.000
_cell.length_b   1.000
_cell.length_c   1.000
_cell.angle_alpha   90.00
_cell.angle_beta   90.00
_cell.angle_gamma   90.00
#
_symmetry.space_group_name_H-M   'P 1'
#
loop_
_entity.id
_entity.type
_entity.pdbx_description
1 polymer ?
#
loop_
_entity_poly.entity_id
_entity_poly.type
_entity_poly.pdbx_seq_one_letter_code
_entity_poly.pdbx_strand_id
1 'polypeptide(L)'
;MKKIFIVLGNQLFNPSYFEKFRNDHLFFICEDFQLCTYQKHHKHKILLFLSAMRSFADELKKKKFEVIYKYIEERDFKESYIDKLFKEIEKKNVKEISMFEVEDKFFEKQLLDNLKELKLNYLKSPMFLNSRNDFKTYLNQVKKPFMANFYKKQRVDHNILVDSNNKPVGGKWSFDDENRKKLPKKIDLPEKFTFKETQHTKVLKEIVEKMFHHHPGKTKSFWTCTNRKDTESYLDYFLDKKIENFGDYEDAVDQRD
;
A
#
# COMPACT_ATOMS: atom_id res chain seq x y z
N MET A 1 19.64 16.02 -17.35
CA MET A 1 19.42 16.45 -15.95
C MET A 1 18.56 15.37 -15.30
N LYS A 2 19.00 14.78 -14.18
CA LYS A 2 18.25 13.72 -13.52
C LYS A 2 17.04 14.32 -12.79
N LYS A 3 15.95 13.56 -12.75
CA LYS A 3 14.72 13.86 -12.03
C LYS A 3 14.59 12.93 -10.83
N ILE A 4 13.75 13.23 -9.86
CA ILE A 4 13.43 12.30 -8.77
C ILE A 4 12.00 11.80 -8.94
N PHE A 5 11.81 10.48 -8.75
CA PHE A 5 10.50 9.87 -8.55
C PHE A 5 10.36 9.51 -7.07
N ILE A 6 9.41 10.13 -6.38
CA ILE A 6 9.12 9.81 -4.98
C ILE A 6 8.24 8.54 -4.94
N VAL A 7 8.69 7.54 -4.19
CA VAL A 7 7.93 6.31 -3.95
C VAL A 7 7.66 6.18 -2.46
N LEU A 8 6.40 6.22 -2.08
CA LEU A 8 5.97 6.09 -0.68
C LEU A 8 5.82 4.63 -0.27
N GLY A 9 5.91 4.35 1.03
CA GLY A 9 5.85 2.99 1.57
C GLY A 9 4.54 2.24 1.32
N ASN A 10 3.44 2.95 1.03
CA ASN A 10 2.16 2.38 0.62
C ASN A 10 1.96 2.35 -0.91
N GLN A 11 2.97 2.75 -1.70
CA GLN A 11 2.91 2.84 -3.17
C GLN A 11 3.92 1.89 -3.84
N LEU A 12 4.14 0.72 -3.25
CA LEU A 12 5.05 -0.30 -3.77
C LEU A 12 4.39 -1.08 -4.92
N PHE A 13 3.95 -0.35 -5.95
CA PHE A 13 3.24 -0.90 -7.11
C PHE A 13 4.13 -1.81 -7.96
N ASN A 14 3.53 -2.56 -8.88
CA ASN A 14 4.29 -3.34 -9.84
C ASN A 14 5.29 -2.41 -10.57
N PRO A 15 6.56 -2.80 -10.73
CA PRO A 15 7.57 -1.98 -11.42
C PRO A 15 7.18 -1.50 -12.83
N SER A 16 6.25 -2.17 -13.50
CA SER A 16 5.70 -1.73 -14.80
C SER A 16 5.09 -0.32 -14.76
N TYR A 17 4.52 0.11 -13.63
CA TYR A 17 3.99 1.47 -13.47
C TYR A 17 5.07 2.55 -13.48
N PHE A 18 6.32 2.18 -13.20
CA PHE A 18 7.47 3.07 -13.13
C PHE A 18 8.35 3.00 -14.39
N GLU A 19 8.11 2.06 -15.29
CA GLU A 19 9.01 1.73 -16.41
C GLU A 19 9.35 2.93 -17.30
N LYS A 20 8.39 3.79 -17.60
CA LYS A 20 8.60 4.99 -18.42
C LYS A 20 9.51 6.04 -17.78
N PHE A 21 9.77 5.92 -16.47
CA PHE A 21 10.62 6.84 -15.71
C PHE A 21 12.02 6.26 -15.43
N ARG A 22 12.27 4.99 -15.76
CA ARG A 22 13.50 4.26 -15.38
C ARG A 22 14.79 4.94 -15.81
N ASN A 23 14.82 5.52 -17.00
CA ASN A 23 16.06 6.01 -17.61
C ASN A 23 16.44 7.43 -17.18
N ASP A 24 15.50 8.25 -16.73
CA ASP A 24 15.71 9.66 -16.43
C ASP A 24 15.42 10.05 -14.97
N HIS A 25 14.92 9.13 -14.15
CA HIS A 25 14.59 9.37 -12.75
C HIS A 25 15.48 8.56 -11.79
N LEU A 26 15.74 9.18 -10.64
CA LEU A 26 16.24 8.55 -9.42
C LEU A 26 15.03 8.24 -8.55
N PHE A 27 14.87 7.00 -8.14
CA PHE A 27 13.73 6.56 -7.33
C PHE A 27 14.05 6.76 -5.85
N PHE A 28 13.42 7.75 -5.22
CA PHE A 28 13.63 8.09 -3.82
C PHE A 28 12.66 7.32 -2.93
N ILE A 29 13.20 6.47 -2.06
CA ILE A 29 12.48 5.68 -1.07
C ILE A 29 13.11 5.99 0.29
N CYS A 30 12.28 6.35 1.28
CA CYS A 30 12.79 6.83 2.55
C CYS A 30 12.03 6.21 3.72
N GLU A 31 12.76 5.50 4.58
CA GLU A 31 12.30 5.14 5.91
C GLU A 31 12.28 6.41 6.77
N ASP A 32 11.14 6.78 7.31
CA ASP A 32 10.96 8.05 7.99
C ASP A 32 10.47 7.90 9.44
N PHE A 33 11.15 8.59 10.35
CA PHE A 33 10.83 8.53 11.78
C PHE A 33 9.46 9.15 12.08
N GLN A 34 9.12 10.28 11.48
CA GLN A 34 7.86 10.97 11.76
C GLN A 34 6.68 10.13 11.25
N LEU A 35 6.80 9.53 10.05
CA LEU A 35 5.77 8.61 9.52
C LEU A 35 5.63 7.32 10.35
N CYS A 36 6.68 6.89 11.04
CA CYS A 36 6.60 5.77 11.96
C CYS A 36 6.01 6.14 13.34
N THR A 37 6.03 7.42 13.73
CA THR A 37 5.77 7.84 15.12
C THR A 37 4.68 8.89 15.32
N TYR A 38 4.09 9.46 14.23
CA TYR A 38 2.97 10.42 14.36
C TYR A 38 1.76 9.83 15.09
N GLN A 39 1.67 8.50 15.13
CA GLN A 39 0.79 7.72 16.00
C GLN A 39 1.59 6.55 16.59
N LYS A 40 1.12 5.98 17.69
CA LYS A 40 1.69 4.74 18.24
C LYS A 40 1.27 3.52 17.41
N HIS A 41 1.77 3.43 16.20
CA HIS A 41 1.50 2.27 15.33
C HIS A 41 1.94 0.97 16.00
N HIS A 42 1.20 -0.11 15.76
CA HIS A 42 1.64 -1.45 16.17
C HIS A 42 2.98 -1.80 15.48
N LYS A 43 3.90 -2.43 16.19
CA LYS A 43 5.22 -2.81 15.66
C LYS A 43 5.15 -3.65 14.38
N HIS A 44 4.13 -4.50 14.22
CA HIS A 44 3.93 -5.24 12.98
C HIS A 44 3.70 -4.32 11.77
N LYS A 45 2.96 -3.22 11.94
CA LYS A 45 2.75 -2.24 10.86
C LYS A 45 4.09 -1.60 10.45
N ILE A 46 4.87 -1.13 11.42
CA ILE A 46 6.18 -0.54 11.15
C ILE A 46 7.10 -1.56 10.45
N LEU A 47 7.19 -2.77 10.99
CA LEU A 47 8.00 -3.84 10.43
C LEU A 47 7.57 -4.23 9.01
N LEU A 48 6.25 -4.31 8.75
CA LEU A 48 5.71 -4.59 7.42
C LEU A 48 6.17 -3.55 6.41
N PHE A 49 5.95 -2.26 6.72
CA PHE A 49 6.29 -1.18 5.80
C PHE A 49 7.79 -1.15 5.50
N LEU A 50 8.63 -1.13 6.53
CA LEU A 50 10.09 -1.05 6.35
C LEU A 50 10.63 -2.27 5.59
N SER A 51 10.17 -3.48 5.94
CA SER A 51 10.61 -4.71 5.25
C SER A 51 10.16 -4.75 3.79
N ALA A 52 8.91 -4.35 3.51
CA ALA A 52 8.38 -4.31 2.15
C ALA A 52 9.07 -3.23 1.30
N MET A 53 9.35 -2.06 1.86
CA MET A 53 10.09 -0.99 1.19
C MET A 53 11.50 -1.44 0.79
N ARG A 54 12.24 -2.12 1.68
CA ARG A 54 13.57 -2.68 1.37
C ARG A 54 13.50 -3.75 0.29
N SER A 55 12.55 -4.67 0.39
CA SER A 55 12.34 -5.72 -0.62
C SER A 55 12.00 -5.12 -1.99
N PHE A 56 11.19 -4.05 -2.01
CA PHE A 56 10.83 -3.34 -3.23
C PHE A 56 12.03 -2.58 -3.84
N ALA A 57 12.84 -1.94 -3.01
CA ALA A 57 14.08 -1.29 -3.47
C ALA A 57 15.02 -2.30 -4.14
N ASP A 58 15.15 -3.51 -3.59
CA ASP A 58 15.93 -4.59 -4.21
C ASP A 58 15.30 -5.06 -5.53
N GLU A 59 13.98 -5.16 -5.61
CA GLU A 59 13.25 -5.48 -6.84
C GLU A 59 13.53 -4.44 -7.93
N LEU A 60 13.46 -3.15 -7.61
CA LEU A 60 13.77 -2.06 -8.53
C LEU A 60 15.23 -2.11 -9.00
N LYS A 61 16.19 -2.28 -8.07
CA LYS A 61 17.64 -2.38 -8.40
C LYS A 61 17.92 -3.56 -9.33
N LYS A 62 17.31 -4.74 -9.08
CA LYS A 62 17.42 -5.91 -9.97
C LYS A 62 16.91 -5.62 -11.38
N LYS A 63 15.91 -4.76 -11.50
CA LYS A 63 15.35 -4.31 -12.78
C LYS A 63 16.08 -3.08 -13.35
N LYS A 64 17.26 -2.73 -12.80
CA LYS A 64 18.15 -1.65 -13.24
C LYS A 64 17.54 -0.24 -13.09
N PHE A 65 16.66 -0.04 -12.14
CA PHE A 65 16.24 1.29 -11.70
C PHE A 65 17.34 1.91 -10.81
N GLU A 66 17.59 3.20 -10.93
CA GLU A 66 18.49 3.93 -10.03
C GLU A 66 17.72 4.32 -8.76
N VAL A 67 18.07 3.71 -7.62
CA VAL A 67 17.34 3.88 -6.35
C VAL A 67 18.22 4.64 -5.35
N ILE A 68 17.66 5.71 -4.78
CA ILE A 68 18.15 6.39 -3.57
C ILE A 68 17.30 5.85 -2.42
N TYR A 69 17.91 5.14 -1.48
CA TYR A 69 17.22 4.60 -0.33
C TYR A 69 17.79 5.19 0.96
N LYS A 70 16.91 5.73 1.82
CA LYS A 70 17.28 6.25 3.15
C LYS A 70 16.86 5.25 4.22
N TYR A 71 17.84 4.73 4.93
CA TYR A 71 17.65 3.68 5.92
C TYR A 71 17.43 4.24 7.33
N ILE A 72 16.69 3.49 8.15
CA ILE A 72 16.47 3.79 9.57
C ILE A 72 17.76 3.81 10.40
N GLU A 73 18.81 3.14 9.94
CA GLU A 73 20.12 3.10 10.58
C GLU A 73 21.00 4.33 10.27
N GLU A 74 20.59 5.19 9.34
CA GLU A 74 21.34 6.38 8.97
C GLU A 74 21.27 7.45 10.08
N ARG A 75 22.31 8.28 10.19
CA ARG A 75 22.41 9.31 11.23
C ARG A 75 21.30 10.35 11.14
N ASP A 76 20.82 10.64 9.93
CA ASP A 76 19.78 11.61 9.63
C ASP A 76 18.35 11.00 9.68
N PHE A 77 18.18 9.78 10.17
CA PHE A 77 16.86 9.11 10.24
C PHE A 77 15.78 9.96 10.92
N LYS A 78 16.15 10.71 11.97
CA LYS A 78 15.20 11.57 12.71
C LYS A 78 14.91 12.91 12.05
N GLU A 79 15.65 13.30 11.03
CA GLU A 79 15.31 14.48 10.23
C GLU A 79 13.99 14.28 9.50
N SER A 80 13.34 15.36 9.10
CA SER A 80 12.07 15.26 8.40
C SER A 80 12.23 14.60 7.03
N TYR A 81 11.18 13.98 6.53
CA TYR A 81 11.13 13.44 5.17
C TYR A 81 11.56 14.49 4.14
N ILE A 82 11.06 15.71 4.33
CA ILE A 82 11.34 16.84 3.43
C ILE A 82 12.81 17.22 3.44
N ASP A 83 13.45 17.31 4.61
CA ASP A 83 14.88 17.65 4.69
C ASP A 83 15.74 16.58 3.99
N LYS A 84 15.45 15.30 4.24
CA LYS A 84 16.14 14.19 3.56
C LYS A 84 15.96 14.23 2.04
N LEU A 85 14.77 14.58 1.57
CA LEU A 85 14.49 14.73 0.15
C LEU A 85 15.24 15.92 -0.46
N PHE A 86 15.21 17.09 0.18
CA PHE A 86 15.89 18.29 -0.30
C PHE A 86 17.41 18.13 -0.37
N LYS A 87 18.01 17.44 0.59
CA LYS A 87 19.44 17.07 0.50
C LYS A 87 19.77 16.33 -0.80
N GLU A 88 18.93 15.40 -1.22
CA GLU A 88 19.16 14.67 -2.47
C GLU A 88 18.85 15.53 -3.72
N ILE A 89 17.85 16.42 -3.63
CA ILE A 89 17.53 17.39 -4.69
C ILE A 89 18.73 18.31 -4.95
N GLU A 90 19.29 18.90 -3.91
CA GLU A 90 20.47 19.78 -3.99
C GLU A 90 21.70 19.03 -4.50
N LYS A 91 22.02 17.90 -3.87
CA LYS A 91 23.17 17.06 -4.24
C LYS A 91 23.18 16.63 -5.70
N LYS A 92 21.99 16.38 -6.28
CA LYS A 92 21.84 15.91 -7.67
C LYS A 92 21.39 17.02 -8.63
N ASN A 93 21.23 18.25 -8.14
CA ASN A 93 20.73 19.41 -8.91
C ASN A 93 19.44 19.09 -9.67
N VAL A 94 18.46 18.51 -8.94
CA VAL A 94 17.15 18.10 -9.46
C VAL A 94 16.24 19.32 -9.62
N LYS A 95 15.49 19.38 -10.73
CA LYS A 95 14.54 20.46 -11.02
C LYS A 95 13.11 19.96 -11.24
N GLU A 96 12.93 18.65 -11.35
CA GLU A 96 11.63 18.03 -11.62
C GLU A 96 11.43 16.82 -10.70
N ILE A 97 10.27 16.77 -10.09
CA ILE A 97 9.81 15.68 -9.21
C ILE A 97 8.61 15.02 -9.86
N SER A 98 8.62 13.69 -9.91
CA SER A 98 7.45 12.88 -10.26
C SER A 98 6.97 12.11 -9.03
N MET A 99 5.68 12.00 -8.84
CA MET A 99 5.07 11.14 -7.81
C MET A 99 3.62 10.80 -8.17
N PHE A 100 3.13 9.71 -7.62
CA PHE A 100 1.70 9.41 -7.65
C PHE A 100 0.92 10.26 -6.63
N GLU A 101 -0.39 10.41 -6.86
CA GLU A 101 -1.31 10.98 -5.86
C GLU A 101 -1.10 10.31 -4.50
N VAL A 102 -1.03 11.12 -3.46
CA VAL A 102 -0.78 10.66 -2.09
C VAL A 102 -2.13 10.44 -1.38
N GLU A 103 -2.30 9.28 -0.79
CA GLU A 103 -3.56 8.89 -0.15
C GLU A 103 -3.74 9.57 1.22
N ASP A 104 -2.64 9.80 1.94
CA ASP A 104 -2.66 10.53 3.23
C ASP A 104 -2.70 12.04 2.99
N LYS A 105 -3.80 12.68 3.37
CA LYS A 105 -4.04 14.11 3.13
C LYS A 105 -3.07 15.03 3.85
N PHE A 106 -2.62 14.68 5.04
CA PHE A 106 -1.69 15.50 5.79
C PHE A 106 -0.31 15.48 5.14
N PHE A 107 0.13 14.29 4.77
CA PHE A 107 1.42 14.12 4.11
C PHE A 107 1.40 14.66 2.67
N GLU A 108 0.30 14.50 1.94
CA GLU A 108 0.09 15.14 0.63
C GLU A 108 0.30 16.66 0.72
N LYS A 109 -0.40 17.31 1.68
CA LYS A 109 -0.27 18.74 1.88
C LYS A 109 1.18 19.13 2.21
N GLN A 110 1.84 18.39 3.09
CA GLN A 110 3.23 18.64 3.45
C GLN A 110 4.16 18.56 2.22
N LEU A 111 4.01 17.54 1.37
CA LEU A 111 4.80 17.41 0.14
C LEU A 111 4.52 18.54 -0.82
N LEU A 112 3.26 18.82 -1.14
CA LEU A 112 2.88 19.83 -2.13
C LEU A 112 3.31 21.24 -1.69
N ASP A 113 3.14 21.59 -0.42
CA ASP A 113 3.56 22.91 0.11
C ASP A 113 5.07 23.12 -0.01
N ASN A 114 5.88 22.08 0.19
CA ASN A 114 7.33 22.18 0.13
C ASN A 114 7.90 22.03 -1.30
N LEU A 115 7.19 21.36 -2.20
CA LEU A 115 7.68 21.12 -3.57
C LEU A 115 7.19 22.15 -4.60
N LYS A 116 6.44 23.17 -4.19
CA LYS A 116 5.80 24.16 -5.07
C LYS A 116 6.76 24.93 -5.99
N GLU A 117 8.03 25.09 -5.59
CA GLU A 117 9.06 25.78 -6.37
C GLU A 117 9.72 24.87 -7.43
N LEU A 118 9.40 23.58 -7.41
CA LEU A 118 9.91 22.60 -8.35
C LEU A 118 8.85 22.25 -9.39
N LYS A 119 9.30 21.82 -10.57
CA LYS A 119 8.38 21.28 -11.55
C LYS A 119 7.84 19.92 -11.05
N LEU A 120 6.56 19.87 -10.73
CA LEU A 120 5.91 18.68 -10.19
C LEU A 120 5.10 17.96 -11.28
N ASN A 121 5.43 16.70 -11.53
CA ASN A 121 4.65 15.77 -12.34
C ASN A 121 3.82 14.87 -11.39
N TYR A 122 2.59 15.30 -11.11
CA TYR A 122 1.69 14.64 -10.17
C TYR A 122 0.76 13.68 -10.93
N LEU A 123 0.91 12.38 -10.68
CA LEU A 123 0.31 11.31 -11.48
C LEU A 123 -0.88 10.69 -10.75
N LYS A 124 -1.90 10.28 -11.50
CA LYS A 124 -3.02 9.49 -10.95
C LYS A 124 -2.47 8.22 -10.29
N SER A 125 -2.90 7.96 -9.05
CA SER A 125 -2.51 6.75 -8.32
C SER A 125 -3.15 5.51 -8.93
N PRO A 126 -2.40 4.43 -9.18
CA PRO A 126 -2.96 3.15 -9.62
C PRO A 126 -3.62 2.36 -8.47
N MET A 127 -3.60 2.86 -7.24
CA MET A 127 -4.18 2.20 -6.07
C MET A 127 -5.71 2.09 -6.15
N PHE A 128 -6.37 3.02 -6.86
CA PHE A 128 -7.82 3.08 -6.96
C PHE A 128 -8.29 2.97 -8.40
N LEU A 129 -9.37 2.23 -8.61
CA LEU A 129 -10.03 2.13 -9.91
C LEU A 129 -10.56 3.50 -10.37
N ASN A 130 -11.06 4.29 -9.43
CA ASN A 130 -11.61 5.62 -9.67
C ASN A 130 -10.61 6.72 -9.35
N SER A 131 -10.65 7.78 -10.14
CA SER A 131 -9.95 9.01 -9.81
C SER A 131 -10.71 9.81 -8.74
N ARG A 132 -10.00 10.74 -8.08
CA ARG A 132 -10.63 11.74 -7.19
C ARG A 132 -11.69 12.56 -7.93
N ASN A 133 -11.50 12.82 -9.23
CA ASN A 133 -12.46 13.55 -10.04
C ASN A 133 -13.74 12.75 -10.31
N ASP A 134 -13.64 11.44 -10.53
CA ASP A 134 -14.81 10.57 -10.71
C ASP A 134 -15.69 10.58 -9.46
N PHE A 135 -15.07 10.52 -8.27
CA PHE A 135 -15.80 10.61 -7.01
C PHE A 135 -16.41 12.00 -6.79
N LYS A 136 -15.66 13.06 -7.08
CA LYS A 136 -16.17 14.44 -7.01
C LYS A 136 -17.37 14.64 -7.94
N THR A 137 -17.29 14.10 -9.17
CA THR A 137 -18.39 14.15 -10.14
C THR A 137 -19.64 13.44 -9.59
N TYR A 138 -19.48 12.25 -9.00
CA TYR A 138 -20.58 11.55 -8.34
C TYR A 138 -21.19 12.39 -7.21
N LEU A 139 -20.38 12.98 -6.33
CA LEU A 139 -20.88 13.83 -5.24
C LEU A 139 -21.70 15.01 -5.72
N ASN A 140 -21.33 15.62 -6.86
CA ASN A 140 -22.06 16.74 -7.44
C ASN A 140 -23.40 16.33 -8.06
N GLN A 141 -23.59 15.06 -8.38
CA GLN A 141 -24.82 14.52 -8.98
C GLN A 141 -25.87 14.04 -7.94
N VAL A 142 -25.48 13.91 -6.68
CA VAL A 142 -26.34 13.36 -5.64
C VAL A 142 -26.59 14.37 -4.53
N LYS A 143 -27.84 14.44 -4.03
CA LYS A 143 -28.18 15.30 -2.88
C LYS A 143 -27.53 14.82 -1.58
N LYS A 144 -27.44 13.50 -1.40
CA LYS A 144 -26.83 12.86 -0.23
C LYS A 144 -25.99 11.68 -0.68
N PRO A 145 -24.69 11.64 -0.34
CA PRO A 145 -23.84 10.50 -0.62
C PRO A 145 -24.35 9.25 0.09
N PHE A 146 -24.44 8.14 -0.64
CA PHE A 146 -24.82 6.85 -0.10
C PHE A 146 -23.94 5.76 -0.71
N MET A 147 -23.21 5.01 0.13
CA MET A 147 -22.22 4.04 -0.32
C MET A 147 -22.80 2.99 -1.27
N ALA A 148 -23.97 2.44 -0.99
CA ALA A 148 -24.58 1.43 -1.84
C ALA A 148 -24.86 1.95 -3.27
N ASN A 149 -25.23 3.23 -3.43
CA ASN A 149 -25.48 3.81 -4.74
C ASN A 149 -24.17 4.04 -5.50
N PHE A 150 -23.12 4.48 -4.81
CA PHE A 150 -21.80 4.61 -5.39
C PHE A 150 -21.24 3.24 -5.80
N TYR A 151 -21.36 2.23 -4.95
CA TYR A 151 -20.96 0.84 -5.24
C TYR A 151 -21.66 0.28 -6.49
N LYS A 152 -22.99 0.45 -6.60
CA LYS A 152 -23.75 0.03 -7.79
C LYS A 152 -23.21 0.69 -9.05
N LYS A 153 -23.03 2.03 -9.00
CA LYS A 153 -22.45 2.79 -10.10
C LYS A 153 -21.11 2.24 -10.51
N GLN A 154 -20.22 1.96 -9.54
CA GLN A 154 -18.87 1.44 -9.81
C GLN A 154 -18.90 0.07 -10.48
N ARG A 155 -19.77 -0.84 -10.02
CA ARG A 155 -19.94 -2.15 -10.66
C ARG A 155 -20.35 -2.04 -12.12
N VAL A 156 -21.27 -1.13 -12.41
CA VAL A 156 -21.72 -0.86 -13.80
C VAL A 156 -20.60 -0.21 -14.63
N ASP A 157 -19.99 0.86 -14.11
CA ASP A 157 -18.94 1.61 -14.83
C ASP A 157 -17.71 0.74 -15.18
N HIS A 158 -17.37 -0.21 -14.33
CA HIS A 158 -16.24 -1.13 -14.50
C HIS A 158 -16.63 -2.51 -15.04
N ASN A 159 -17.90 -2.74 -15.34
CA ASN A 159 -18.42 -4.03 -15.81
C ASN A 159 -18.05 -5.20 -14.87
N ILE A 160 -18.18 -4.98 -13.53
CA ILE A 160 -17.82 -5.97 -12.51
C ILE A 160 -19.10 -6.67 -11.99
N LEU A 161 -19.20 -7.99 -12.21
CA LEU A 161 -20.33 -8.82 -11.79
C LEU A 161 -21.69 -8.25 -12.16
N VAL A 162 -21.82 -7.74 -13.38
CA VAL A 162 -23.06 -7.29 -14.00
C VAL A 162 -23.28 -8.04 -15.33
N ASP A 163 -24.56 -8.25 -15.68
CA ASP A 163 -24.95 -8.85 -16.95
C ASP A 163 -25.00 -7.79 -18.07
N SER A 164 -25.35 -8.20 -19.28
CA SER A 164 -25.49 -7.32 -20.46
C SER A 164 -26.56 -6.23 -20.31
N ASN A 165 -27.46 -6.35 -19.33
CA ASN A 165 -28.50 -5.38 -19.01
C ASN A 165 -28.14 -4.52 -17.78
N ASN A 166 -26.88 -4.52 -17.36
CA ASN A 166 -26.38 -3.84 -16.16
C ASN A 166 -27.07 -4.28 -14.86
N LYS A 167 -27.60 -5.51 -14.81
CA LYS A 167 -28.17 -6.10 -13.60
C LYS A 167 -27.09 -6.90 -12.85
N PRO A 168 -27.19 -7.00 -11.51
CA PRO A 168 -26.17 -7.71 -10.74
C PRO A 168 -26.22 -9.21 -10.99
N VAL A 169 -25.08 -9.84 -11.26
CA VAL A 169 -24.93 -11.29 -11.22
C VAL A 169 -25.29 -11.78 -9.81
N GLY A 170 -26.05 -12.87 -9.71
CA GLY A 170 -26.58 -13.38 -8.43
C GLY A 170 -27.87 -12.70 -7.95
N GLY A 171 -28.45 -11.77 -8.73
CA GLY A 171 -29.76 -11.15 -8.46
C GLY A 171 -29.78 -10.05 -7.42
N LYS A 172 -28.69 -9.85 -6.65
CA LYS A 172 -28.56 -8.82 -5.61
C LYS A 172 -27.34 -7.96 -5.83
N TRP A 173 -27.39 -6.68 -5.42
CA TRP A 173 -26.25 -5.76 -5.47
C TRP A 173 -25.28 -5.97 -4.31
N SER A 174 -25.73 -6.46 -3.17
CA SER A 174 -24.94 -6.75 -1.99
C SER A 174 -25.43 -8.01 -1.31
N PHE A 175 -24.51 -8.78 -0.75
CA PHE A 175 -24.74 -9.95 0.09
C PHE A 175 -24.23 -9.72 1.52
N ASP A 176 -24.02 -8.48 1.91
CA ASP A 176 -23.44 -8.06 3.20
C ASP A 176 -24.26 -8.52 4.42
N ASP A 177 -25.55 -8.74 4.25
CA ASP A 177 -26.43 -9.34 5.27
C ASP A 177 -26.19 -10.84 5.48
N GLU A 178 -25.43 -11.50 4.60
CA GLU A 178 -25.13 -12.93 4.66
C GLU A 178 -23.73 -13.25 5.18
N ASN A 179 -22.89 -12.26 5.48
CA ASN A 179 -21.46 -12.41 5.82
C ASN A 179 -21.17 -12.73 7.30
N ARG A 180 -22.22 -12.95 8.13
CA ARG A 180 -22.10 -13.18 9.58
C ARG A 180 -22.47 -14.58 10.02
N LYS A 181 -22.35 -15.55 9.14
CA LYS A 181 -22.62 -16.94 9.47
C LYS A 181 -21.59 -17.48 10.45
N LYS A 182 -22.05 -18.32 11.39
CA LYS A 182 -21.12 -19.02 12.30
C LYS A 182 -20.39 -20.11 11.53
N LEU A 183 -19.08 -20.24 11.77
CA LEU A 183 -18.28 -21.29 11.17
C LEU A 183 -18.79 -22.68 11.59
N PRO A 184 -19.18 -23.57 10.66
CA PRO A 184 -19.64 -24.90 10.99
C PRO A 184 -18.56 -25.73 11.67
N LYS A 185 -18.91 -26.56 12.66
CA LYS A 185 -17.95 -27.42 13.37
C LYS A 185 -17.20 -28.40 12.47
N LYS A 186 -17.81 -28.83 11.38
CA LYS A 186 -17.27 -29.82 10.42
C LYS A 186 -16.71 -29.19 9.12
N ILE A 187 -16.57 -27.86 9.06
CA ILE A 187 -15.97 -27.24 7.88
C ILE A 187 -14.46 -27.55 7.85
N ASP A 188 -13.99 -27.97 6.70
CA ASP A 188 -12.56 -28.13 6.47
C ASP A 188 -11.93 -26.76 6.28
N LEU A 189 -11.03 -26.39 7.18
CA LEU A 189 -10.27 -25.15 7.08
C LEU A 189 -9.09 -25.35 6.13
N PRO A 190 -8.82 -24.38 5.24
CA PRO A 190 -7.64 -24.43 4.39
C PRO A 190 -6.36 -24.47 5.22
N GLU A 191 -5.36 -25.20 4.75
CA GLU A 191 -4.04 -25.22 5.36
C GLU A 191 -3.47 -23.80 5.49
N LYS A 192 -2.67 -23.57 6.53
CA LYS A 192 -2.06 -22.27 6.73
C LYS A 192 -1.00 -22.01 5.67
N PHE A 193 -1.13 -20.88 4.94
CA PHE A 193 -0.11 -20.44 4.00
C PHE A 193 1.21 -20.15 4.72
N THR A 194 2.31 -20.69 4.19
CA THR A 194 3.64 -20.50 4.77
C THR A 194 4.61 -19.89 3.76
N PHE A 195 5.51 -19.06 4.24
CA PHE A 195 6.57 -18.44 3.45
C PHE A 195 7.83 -18.25 4.31
N LYS A 196 8.96 -17.96 3.67
CA LYS A 196 10.21 -17.66 4.38
C LYS A 196 10.35 -16.17 4.64
N GLU A 197 10.65 -15.79 5.87
CA GLU A 197 10.99 -14.41 6.18
C GLU A 197 12.16 -13.93 5.31
N THR A 198 12.05 -12.72 4.77
CA THR A 198 13.15 -12.07 4.06
C THR A 198 14.29 -11.72 5.01
N GLN A 199 15.50 -11.55 4.49
CA GLN A 199 16.63 -11.09 5.30
C GLN A 199 16.36 -9.69 5.89
N HIS A 200 15.68 -8.83 5.16
CA HIS A 200 15.27 -7.51 5.66
C HIS A 200 14.35 -7.61 6.86
N THR A 201 13.35 -8.49 6.82
CA THR A 201 12.44 -8.70 7.96
C THR A 201 13.19 -9.19 9.19
N LYS A 202 14.12 -10.14 9.03
CA LYS A 202 14.93 -10.67 10.16
C LYS A 202 15.74 -9.58 10.86
N VAL A 203 16.44 -8.75 10.08
CA VAL A 203 17.24 -7.64 10.62
C VAL A 203 16.36 -6.58 11.28
N LEU A 204 15.28 -6.21 10.61
CA LEU A 204 14.38 -5.15 11.10
C LEU A 204 13.59 -5.53 12.35
N LYS A 205 13.38 -6.83 12.65
CA LYS A 205 12.73 -7.25 13.90
C LYS A 205 13.43 -6.67 15.15
N GLU A 206 14.74 -6.79 15.20
CA GLU A 206 15.53 -6.29 16.34
C GLU A 206 15.56 -4.75 16.36
N ILE A 207 15.76 -4.13 15.21
CA ILE A 207 15.78 -2.68 15.07
C ILE A 207 14.45 -2.06 15.52
N VAL A 208 13.32 -2.60 15.05
CA VAL A 208 11.98 -2.10 15.39
C VAL A 208 11.68 -2.30 16.88
N GLU A 209 12.06 -3.47 17.48
CA GLU A 209 11.90 -3.66 18.91
C GLU A 209 12.66 -2.64 19.74
N LYS A 210 13.90 -2.32 19.36
CA LYS A 210 14.76 -1.37 20.07
C LYS A 210 14.32 0.08 19.86
N MET A 211 14.10 0.50 18.60
CA MET A 211 13.84 1.91 18.29
C MET A 211 12.42 2.34 18.62
N PHE A 212 11.46 1.44 18.51
CA PHE A 212 10.04 1.71 18.76
C PHE A 212 9.52 0.98 20.00
N HIS A 213 10.36 0.85 21.04
CA HIS A 213 10.03 0.10 22.26
C HIS A 213 8.74 0.58 22.95
N HIS A 214 8.38 1.88 22.80
CA HIS A 214 7.12 2.45 23.32
C HIS A 214 5.88 2.15 22.46
N HIS A 215 6.04 1.53 21.29
CA HIS A 215 4.95 1.16 20.41
C HIS A 215 4.35 -0.20 20.81
N PRO A 216 3.02 -0.41 20.60
CA PRO A 216 2.38 -1.68 20.97
C PRO A 216 2.84 -2.85 20.11
N GLY A 217 2.67 -4.06 20.65
CA GLY A 217 2.99 -5.33 20.00
C GLY A 217 4.44 -5.76 20.11
N LYS A 218 4.73 -6.95 19.56
CA LYS A 218 6.06 -7.58 19.53
C LYS A 218 6.33 -8.10 18.13
N THR A 219 7.53 -7.87 17.60
CA THR A 219 7.91 -8.32 16.24
C THR A 219 8.06 -9.83 16.11
N LYS A 220 8.25 -10.56 17.23
CA LYS A 220 8.43 -12.02 17.23
C LYS A 220 7.28 -12.77 16.57
N SER A 221 6.05 -12.31 16.76
CA SER A 221 4.83 -12.92 16.21
C SER A 221 4.46 -12.40 14.80
N PHE A 222 5.35 -11.68 14.14
CA PHE A 222 5.10 -11.17 12.79
C PHE A 222 5.01 -12.31 11.77
N TRP A 223 3.96 -12.28 10.94
CA TRP A 223 3.60 -13.36 10.02
C TRP A 223 3.28 -12.93 8.59
N THR A 224 3.39 -11.63 8.26
CA THR A 224 2.96 -11.08 6.99
C THR A 224 4.06 -11.15 5.93
N CYS A 225 3.71 -11.46 4.68
CA CYS A 225 4.62 -11.39 3.53
C CYS A 225 5.15 -9.96 3.34
N THR A 226 6.44 -9.86 3.01
CA THR A 226 7.12 -8.56 2.85
C THR A 226 7.85 -8.42 1.51
N ASN A 227 7.53 -9.27 0.55
CA ASN A 227 8.00 -9.15 -0.83
C ASN A 227 6.87 -9.50 -1.81
N ARG A 228 6.96 -9.02 -3.04
CA ARG A 228 5.93 -9.19 -4.06
C ARG A 228 5.64 -10.65 -4.36
N LYS A 229 6.66 -11.46 -4.58
CA LYS A 229 6.48 -12.87 -4.96
C LYS A 229 5.63 -13.64 -3.95
N ASP A 230 5.97 -13.53 -2.67
CA ASP A 230 5.23 -14.24 -1.62
C ASP A 230 3.82 -13.67 -1.44
N THR A 231 3.65 -12.34 -1.63
CA THR A 231 2.34 -11.69 -1.56
C THR A 231 1.43 -12.11 -2.72
N GLU A 232 1.93 -12.19 -3.94
CA GLU A 232 1.19 -12.71 -5.11
C GLU A 232 0.83 -14.18 -4.90
N SER A 233 1.76 -15.02 -4.45
CA SER A 233 1.45 -16.42 -4.10
C SER A 233 0.41 -16.55 -3.00
N TYR A 234 0.40 -15.63 -2.02
CA TYR A 234 -0.62 -15.63 -0.97
C TYR A 234 -1.99 -15.18 -1.52
N LEU A 235 -2.01 -14.24 -2.45
CA LEU A 235 -3.24 -13.86 -3.14
C LEU A 235 -3.81 -15.03 -3.94
N ASP A 236 -2.98 -15.72 -4.73
CA ASP A 236 -3.40 -16.91 -5.49
C ASP A 236 -3.95 -17.99 -4.55
N TYR A 237 -3.26 -18.26 -3.44
CA TYR A 237 -3.73 -19.18 -2.42
C TYR A 237 -5.10 -18.78 -1.85
N PHE A 238 -5.30 -17.49 -1.56
CA PHE A 238 -6.58 -16.98 -1.07
C PHE A 238 -7.70 -17.20 -2.10
N LEU A 239 -7.44 -16.86 -3.36
CA LEU A 239 -8.40 -17.03 -4.46
C LEU A 239 -8.76 -18.50 -4.70
N ASP A 240 -7.78 -19.42 -4.57
CA ASP A 240 -8.00 -20.85 -4.81
C ASP A 240 -8.65 -21.57 -3.63
N LYS A 241 -8.35 -21.18 -2.40
CA LYS A 241 -8.67 -21.99 -1.22
C LYS A 241 -9.63 -21.30 -0.24
N LYS A 242 -9.76 -19.97 -0.27
CA LYS A 242 -10.52 -19.25 0.75
C LYS A 242 -11.68 -18.43 0.19
N ILE A 243 -11.60 -17.92 -1.04
CA ILE A 243 -12.58 -16.95 -1.55
C ILE A 243 -14.00 -17.49 -1.60
N GLU A 244 -14.16 -18.79 -1.87
CA GLU A 244 -15.49 -19.42 -1.95
C GLU A 244 -16.28 -19.30 -0.63
N ASN A 245 -15.58 -19.43 0.50
CA ASN A 245 -16.17 -19.34 1.83
C ASN A 245 -16.07 -17.96 2.46
N PHE A 246 -15.29 -17.05 1.87
CA PHE A 246 -14.98 -15.75 2.46
C PHE A 246 -16.25 -14.91 2.70
N GLY A 247 -17.15 -14.86 1.70
CA GLY A 247 -18.36 -14.05 1.80
C GLY A 247 -19.27 -14.44 2.97
N ASP A 248 -19.41 -15.75 3.25
CA ASP A 248 -20.27 -16.28 4.29
C ASP A 248 -19.68 -16.13 5.72
N TYR A 249 -18.35 -16.19 5.83
CA TYR A 249 -17.64 -16.32 7.11
C TYR A 249 -16.64 -15.20 7.37
N GLU A 250 -16.72 -14.06 6.65
CA GLU A 250 -15.79 -12.94 6.80
C GLU A 250 -15.66 -12.47 8.25
N ASP A 251 -16.78 -12.36 8.96
CA ASP A 251 -16.83 -11.91 10.36
C ASP A 251 -16.74 -13.08 11.38
N ALA A 252 -16.56 -14.31 10.92
CA ALA A 252 -16.49 -15.45 11.84
C ALA A 252 -15.15 -15.46 12.59
N VAL A 253 -15.21 -15.63 13.91
CA VAL A 253 -14.06 -15.83 14.79
C VAL A 253 -14.16 -17.20 15.44
N ASP A 254 -13.13 -18.03 15.27
CA ASP A 254 -13.10 -19.39 15.81
C ASP A 254 -11.69 -19.69 16.34
N GLN A 255 -11.59 -20.55 17.36
CA GLN A 255 -10.29 -20.93 17.97
C GLN A 255 -9.38 -21.76 17.04
N ARG A 256 -9.93 -22.27 15.95
CA ARG A 256 -9.22 -23.05 14.93
C ARG A 256 -8.48 -22.19 13.89
N ASP A 257 -8.78 -20.90 13.85
CA ASP A 257 -8.22 -19.96 12.87
C ASP A 257 -6.89 -19.32 13.32
#